data_73e61c7c5b4c53a48f70044b37f97fd1
#
_entry.id   73e61c7c5b4c53a48f70044b37f97fd1
#
_cell.length_a   1.000
_cell.length_b   1.000
_cell.length_c   1.000
_cell.angle_alpha   90.00
_cell.angle_beta   90.00
_cell.angle_gamma   90.00
#
_symmetry.space_group_name_H-M   'P 1'
#
loop_
_entity.id
_entity.type
_entity.pdbx_description
1 polymer ?
#
loop_
_entity_poly.entity_id
_entity_poly.type
_entity_poly.pdbx_seq_one_letter_code
_entity_poly.pdbx_strand_id
1 'polypeptide(L)'
;MRISPGRQTILTLAVLTMLCISFADAFSLDMPTTQKYADTYNKQIENVPSVLKSLIGSEKVNIIVTREDGSNFQVGMDIVSARIERTVEGGISDPTIVITTTQSALGEVIKSTDRIAAFKSQTDAGQIRFEGKSWLANAKIKALLSSTSFLQFCYGLFFS
;
A
#
# COMPACT_ATOMS: atom_id res chain seq x y z
N MET A 1 -31.43 -36.36 -20.02
CA MET A 1 -30.04 -36.21 -20.49
C MET A 1 -29.12 -36.17 -19.28
N ARG A 2 -28.40 -37.26 -18.96
CA ARG A 2 -27.54 -37.38 -17.77
C ARG A 2 -26.19 -36.74 -18.11
N ILE A 3 -25.87 -35.61 -17.50
CA ILE A 3 -24.55 -34.98 -17.63
C ILE A 3 -23.56 -35.79 -16.80
N SER A 4 -22.51 -36.29 -17.44
CA SER A 4 -21.46 -37.09 -16.82
C SER A 4 -20.73 -36.32 -15.72
N PRO A 5 -20.48 -36.88 -14.53
CA PRO A 5 -19.86 -36.15 -13.39
C PRO A 5 -18.46 -35.61 -13.68
N GLY A 6 -17.72 -36.17 -14.64
CA GLY A 6 -16.39 -35.66 -15.01
C GLY A 6 -16.39 -34.30 -15.73
N ARG A 7 -17.47 -33.90 -16.40
CA ARG A 7 -17.55 -32.62 -17.09
C ARG A 7 -17.81 -31.44 -16.14
N GLN A 8 -18.52 -31.68 -15.04
CA GLN A 8 -18.78 -30.65 -14.04
C GLN A 8 -17.51 -30.30 -13.24
N THR A 9 -16.69 -31.31 -12.93
CA THR A 9 -15.43 -31.11 -12.19
C THR A 9 -14.40 -30.31 -13.00
N ILE A 10 -14.32 -30.53 -14.31
CA ILE A 10 -13.41 -29.78 -15.19
C ILE A 10 -13.87 -28.33 -15.37
N LEU A 11 -15.19 -28.08 -15.48
CA LEU A 11 -15.73 -26.72 -15.59
C LEU A 11 -15.51 -25.92 -14.30
N THR A 12 -15.69 -26.55 -13.13
CA THR A 12 -15.49 -25.90 -11.83
C THR A 12 -14.01 -25.57 -11.61
N LEU A 13 -13.10 -26.44 -12.03
CA LEU A 13 -11.66 -26.19 -11.93
C LEU A 13 -11.20 -25.07 -12.88
N ALA A 14 -11.75 -25.01 -14.09
CA ALA A 14 -11.44 -23.94 -15.05
C ALA A 14 -11.96 -22.55 -14.59
N VAL A 15 -13.14 -22.50 -13.95
CA VAL A 15 -13.69 -21.26 -13.39
C VAL A 15 -12.88 -20.83 -12.16
N LEU A 16 -12.42 -21.76 -11.32
CA LEU A 16 -11.58 -21.47 -10.15
C LEU A 16 -10.19 -20.96 -10.56
N THR A 17 -9.59 -21.53 -11.61
CA THR A 17 -8.31 -21.03 -12.16
C THR A 17 -8.46 -19.66 -12.83
N MET A 18 -9.59 -19.38 -13.51
CA MET A 18 -9.86 -18.03 -14.06
C MET A 18 -10.05 -16.99 -12.97
N LEU A 19 -10.68 -17.31 -11.86
CA LEU A 19 -10.80 -16.44 -10.70
C LEU A 19 -9.46 -16.16 -10.03
N CYS A 20 -8.56 -17.14 -9.96
CA CYS A 20 -7.21 -16.94 -9.40
C CYS A 20 -6.31 -16.05 -10.29
N ILE A 21 -6.50 -16.06 -11.61
CA ILE A 21 -5.73 -15.21 -12.54
C ILE A 21 -6.18 -13.75 -12.44
N SER A 22 -7.45 -13.48 -12.12
CA SER A 22 -7.99 -12.12 -12.02
C SER A 22 -7.49 -11.32 -10.79
N PHE A 23 -6.90 -11.99 -9.79
CA PHE A 23 -6.33 -11.33 -8.61
C PHE A 23 -4.83 -11.06 -8.70
N ALA A 24 -4.14 -11.63 -9.69
CA ALA A 24 -2.69 -11.42 -9.87
C ALA A 24 -2.35 -10.08 -10.55
N ASP A 25 -3.29 -9.48 -11.28
CA ASP A 25 -3.10 -8.21 -12.00
C ASP A 25 -3.50 -6.95 -11.21
N ALA A 26 -3.89 -7.09 -9.93
CA ALA A 26 -4.51 -5.99 -9.19
C ALA A 26 -3.53 -4.98 -8.58
N PHE A 27 -2.22 -5.28 -8.52
CA PHE A 27 -1.22 -4.39 -7.96
C PHE A 27 -0.16 -4.03 -9.01
N SER A 28 -0.38 -2.92 -9.69
CA SER A 28 0.60 -2.36 -10.62
C SER A 28 1.43 -1.27 -9.94
N LEU A 29 2.75 -1.37 -10.08
CA LEU A 29 3.71 -0.35 -9.65
C LEU A 29 3.91 0.65 -10.79
N ASP A 30 2.91 1.50 -11.01
CA ASP A 30 2.92 2.54 -12.04
C ASP A 30 2.26 3.84 -11.54
N MET A 31 2.47 4.93 -12.25
CA MET A 31 1.94 6.24 -11.88
C MET A 31 0.41 6.32 -11.98
N PRO A 32 -0.29 5.76 -12.98
CA PRO A 32 -1.74 5.76 -13.02
C PRO A 32 -2.38 5.09 -11.81
N THR A 33 -1.86 3.94 -11.39
CA THR A 33 -2.32 3.22 -10.19
C THR A 33 -2.03 4.04 -8.93
N THR A 34 -0.84 4.63 -8.82
CA THR A 34 -0.46 5.50 -7.70
C THR A 34 -1.39 6.70 -7.58
N GLN A 35 -1.71 7.35 -8.71
CA GLN A 35 -2.64 8.49 -8.72
C GLN A 35 -4.04 8.08 -8.26
N LYS A 36 -4.54 6.94 -8.72
CA LYS A 36 -5.84 6.40 -8.28
C LYS A 36 -5.88 6.17 -6.75
N TYR A 37 -4.80 5.65 -6.17
CA TYR A 37 -4.69 5.50 -4.72
C TYR A 37 -4.64 6.85 -3.99
N ALA A 38 -3.90 7.83 -4.50
CA ALA A 38 -3.86 9.18 -3.95
C ALA A 38 -5.25 9.83 -3.96
N ASP A 39 -5.99 9.70 -5.05
CA ASP A 39 -7.36 10.21 -5.18
C ASP A 39 -8.33 9.52 -4.20
N THR A 40 -8.19 8.19 -4.04
CA THR A 40 -9.00 7.41 -3.09
C THR A 40 -8.66 7.83 -1.64
N TYR A 41 -7.38 7.97 -1.32
CA TYR A 41 -6.92 8.49 -0.03
C TYR A 41 -7.52 9.87 0.25
N ASN A 42 -7.45 10.81 -0.69
CA ASN A 42 -7.96 12.16 -0.52
C ASN A 42 -9.47 12.21 -0.29
N LYS A 43 -10.24 11.29 -0.89
CA LYS A 43 -11.67 11.17 -0.64
C LYS A 43 -11.98 10.65 0.77
N GLN A 44 -11.18 9.71 1.25
CA GLN A 44 -11.43 9.05 2.54
C GLN A 44 -10.84 9.82 3.72
N ILE A 45 -9.76 10.58 3.54
CA ILE A 45 -9.11 11.36 4.61
C ILE A 45 -10.05 12.38 5.24
N GLU A 46 -11.07 12.85 4.52
CA GLU A 46 -12.07 13.77 5.05
C GLU A 46 -12.83 13.17 6.24
N ASN A 47 -13.03 11.86 6.25
CA ASN A 47 -13.76 11.13 7.29
C ASN A 47 -12.87 10.68 8.45
N VAL A 48 -11.57 10.93 8.39
CA VAL A 48 -10.61 10.52 9.42
C VAL A 48 -10.64 11.50 10.60
N PRO A 49 -10.55 11.02 11.85
CA PRO A 49 -10.48 11.89 13.02
C PRO A 49 -9.38 12.95 12.93
N SER A 50 -9.69 14.16 13.41
CA SER A 50 -8.78 15.31 13.33
C SER A 50 -7.41 15.04 13.99
N VAL A 51 -7.38 14.22 15.04
CA VAL A 51 -6.13 13.80 15.70
C VAL A 51 -5.20 13.06 14.74
N LEU A 52 -5.73 12.16 13.91
CA LEU A 52 -4.93 11.43 12.91
C LEU A 52 -4.51 12.36 11.78
N LYS A 53 -5.38 13.28 11.32
CA LYS A 53 -5.01 14.31 10.33
C LYS A 53 -3.86 15.17 10.83
N SER A 54 -3.91 15.60 12.09
CA SER A 54 -2.85 16.39 12.71
C SER A 54 -1.54 15.61 12.83
N LEU A 55 -1.62 14.31 13.09
CA LEU A 55 -0.45 13.44 13.20
C LEU A 55 0.21 13.22 11.83
N ILE A 56 -0.56 13.01 10.76
CA ILE A 56 -0.06 12.96 9.39
C ILE A 56 0.57 14.30 9.03
N GLY A 57 -0.18 15.39 9.19
CA GLY A 57 0.29 16.77 8.99
C GLY A 57 0.69 17.06 7.55
N SER A 58 1.83 17.75 7.39
CA SER A 58 2.42 18.08 6.07
C SER A 58 3.79 17.46 5.98
N GLU A 59 4.00 16.61 4.96
CA GLU A 59 5.22 15.82 4.77
C GLU A 59 5.53 15.66 3.27
N LYS A 60 6.81 15.53 2.95
CA LYS A 60 7.29 15.10 1.64
C LYS A 60 7.76 13.66 1.74
N VAL A 61 7.05 12.76 1.10
CA VAL A 61 7.28 11.32 1.22
C VAL A 61 7.84 10.78 -0.08
N ASN A 62 8.95 10.07 -0.03
CA ASN A 62 9.41 9.23 -1.14
C ASN A 62 9.15 7.76 -0.82
N ILE A 63 8.54 7.06 -1.76
CA ILE A 63 8.32 5.61 -1.71
C ILE A 63 9.20 4.98 -2.78
N ILE A 64 10.04 4.03 -2.38
CA ILE A 64 10.95 3.29 -3.25
C ILE A 64 10.60 1.81 -3.15
N VAL A 65 10.20 1.22 -4.25
CA VAL A 65 9.86 -0.21 -4.33
C VAL A 65 10.82 -0.91 -5.28
N THR A 66 11.60 -1.84 -4.75
CA THR A 66 12.44 -2.71 -5.57
C THR A 66 11.56 -3.80 -6.18
N ARG A 67 11.50 -3.87 -7.52
CA ARG A 67 10.76 -4.88 -8.26
C ARG A 67 11.50 -6.22 -8.27
N GLU A 68 10.80 -7.27 -8.69
CA GLU A 68 11.38 -8.62 -8.79
C GLU A 68 12.53 -8.71 -9.80
N ASP A 69 12.53 -7.87 -10.83
CA ASP A 69 13.61 -7.76 -11.82
C ASP A 69 14.82 -6.93 -11.34
N GLY A 70 14.78 -6.46 -10.09
CA GLY A 70 15.82 -5.63 -9.48
C GLY A 70 15.73 -4.13 -9.84
N SER A 71 14.80 -3.72 -10.70
CA SER A 71 14.57 -2.30 -10.97
C SER A 71 13.83 -1.62 -9.81
N ASN A 72 13.94 -0.30 -9.71
CA ASN A 72 13.22 0.47 -8.71
C ASN A 72 12.05 1.24 -9.34
N PHE A 73 10.89 1.15 -8.72
CA PHE A 73 9.81 2.10 -8.90
C PHE A 73 9.88 3.13 -7.76
N GLN A 74 9.97 4.40 -8.12
CA GLN A 74 10.03 5.47 -7.13
C GLN A 74 8.95 6.51 -7.40
N VAL A 75 8.24 6.90 -6.36
CA VAL A 75 7.24 7.96 -6.39
C VAL A 75 7.41 8.88 -5.19
N GLY A 76 7.28 10.18 -5.43
CA GLY A 76 7.18 11.19 -4.39
C GLY A 76 5.74 11.64 -4.18
N MET A 77 5.39 11.91 -2.93
CA MET A 77 4.09 12.45 -2.54
C MET A 77 4.30 13.71 -1.70
N ASP A 78 3.71 14.81 -2.13
CA ASP A 78 3.66 16.07 -1.38
C ASP A 78 2.35 16.10 -0.61
N ILE A 79 2.43 16.00 0.71
CA ILE A 79 1.28 15.95 1.61
C ILE A 79 1.18 17.28 2.33
N VAL A 80 0.03 17.93 2.23
CA VAL A 80 -0.26 19.20 2.90
C VAL A 80 -1.53 19.04 3.72
N SER A 81 -1.45 19.30 5.02
CA SER A 81 -2.59 19.14 5.94
C SER A 81 -3.30 17.80 5.80
N ALA A 82 -2.51 16.72 5.75
CA ALA A 82 -2.94 15.33 5.57
C ALA A 82 -3.54 15.00 4.19
N ARG A 83 -3.52 15.88 3.20
CA ARG A 83 -3.97 15.60 1.82
C ARG A 83 -2.77 15.43 0.89
N ILE A 84 -2.85 14.50 -0.02
CA ILE A 84 -1.86 14.34 -1.10
C ILE A 84 -2.19 15.37 -2.18
N GLU A 85 -1.40 16.43 -2.25
CA GLU A 85 -1.57 17.52 -3.22
C GLU A 85 -0.91 17.17 -4.57
N ARG A 86 0.15 16.37 -4.54
CA ARG A 86 0.91 16.04 -5.73
C ARG A 86 1.60 14.69 -5.60
N THR A 87 1.62 13.93 -6.70
CA THR A 87 2.47 12.75 -6.88
C THR A 87 3.50 13.04 -7.98
N VAL A 88 4.73 12.58 -7.82
CA VAL A 88 5.86 12.82 -8.73
C VAL A 88 6.58 11.50 -9.00
N GLU A 89 6.67 11.11 -10.27
CA GLU A 89 7.50 9.98 -10.67
C GLU A 89 8.98 10.28 -10.43
N GLY A 90 9.74 9.30 -9.98
CA GLY A 90 11.16 9.46 -9.66
C GLY A 90 11.43 10.12 -8.30
N GLY A 91 10.38 10.51 -7.55
CA GLY A 91 10.51 11.06 -6.21
C GLY A 91 10.55 12.59 -6.14
N ILE A 92 10.59 13.11 -4.93
CA ILE A 92 10.68 14.54 -4.59
C ILE A 92 12.08 14.79 -4.00
N SER A 93 12.68 15.92 -4.35
CA SER A 93 13.90 16.41 -3.69
C SER A 93 13.60 16.76 -2.23
N ASP A 94 14.55 16.50 -1.34
CA ASP A 94 14.46 16.82 0.10
C ASP A 94 13.21 16.20 0.79
N PRO A 95 13.01 14.86 0.70
CA PRO A 95 11.90 14.22 1.39
C PRO A 95 12.09 14.31 2.90
N THR A 96 10.99 14.48 3.65
CA THR A 96 10.99 14.40 5.11
C THR A 96 10.86 12.96 5.61
N ILE A 97 10.27 12.09 4.78
CA ILE A 97 10.09 10.66 5.04
C ILE A 97 10.47 9.87 3.79
N VAL A 98 11.21 8.78 3.97
CA VAL A 98 11.50 7.79 2.93
C VAL A 98 10.94 6.44 3.36
N ILE A 99 10.18 5.81 2.47
CA ILE A 99 9.66 4.45 2.64
C ILE A 99 10.35 3.58 1.60
N THR A 100 11.01 2.52 2.06
CA THR A 100 11.68 1.56 1.18
C THR A 100 11.08 0.18 1.39
N THR A 101 10.74 -0.51 0.30
CA THR A 101 10.17 -1.86 0.35
C THR A 101 10.50 -2.64 -0.92
N THR A 102 10.04 -3.88 -1.00
CA THR A 102 10.12 -4.74 -2.19
C THR A 102 8.74 -5.08 -2.71
N GLN A 103 8.62 -5.38 -3.99
CA GLN A 103 7.39 -5.87 -4.59
C GLN A 103 6.91 -7.17 -3.92
N SER A 104 7.84 -8.05 -3.56
CA SER A 104 7.55 -9.29 -2.83
C SER A 104 6.92 -9.00 -1.46
N ALA A 105 7.51 -8.09 -0.65
CA ALA A 105 6.97 -7.74 0.67
C ALA A 105 5.55 -7.16 0.58
N LEU A 106 5.29 -6.29 -0.42
CA LEU A 106 3.94 -5.78 -0.69
C LEU A 106 2.99 -6.91 -1.10
N GLY A 107 3.45 -7.82 -1.96
CA GLY A 107 2.67 -8.99 -2.39
C GLY A 107 2.26 -9.89 -1.22
N GLU A 108 3.16 -10.14 -0.25
CA GLU A 108 2.86 -10.90 0.97
C GLU A 108 1.76 -10.22 1.81
N VAL A 109 1.85 -8.90 1.98
CA VAL A 109 0.81 -8.14 2.70
C VAL A 109 -0.54 -8.22 1.98
N ILE A 110 -0.55 -8.04 0.65
CA ILE A 110 -1.76 -8.03 -0.17
C ILE A 110 -2.46 -9.39 -0.15
N LYS A 111 -1.70 -10.48 -0.24
CA LYS A 111 -2.22 -11.87 -0.28
C LYS A 111 -2.66 -12.39 1.08
N SER A 112 -2.23 -11.76 2.18
CA SER A 112 -2.54 -12.23 3.54
C SER A 112 -4.02 -12.05 3.87
N THR A 113 -4.58 -13.00 4.59
CA THR A 113 -5.91 -12.88 5.21
C THR A 113 -5.92 -11.91 6.40
N ASP A 114 -4.79 -11.83 7.13
CA ASP A 114 -4.55 -10.81 8.16
C ASP A 114 -3.43 -9.87 7.68
N ARG A 115 -3.83 -8.86 6.94
CA ARG A 115 -2.91 -7.90 6.33
C ARG A 115 -2.18 -7.03 7.35
N ILE A 116 -2.82 -6.70 8.48
CA ILE A 116 -2.19 -5.91 9.55
C ILE A 116 -1.05 -6.72 10.16
N ALA A 117 -1.28 -7.97 10.49
CA ALA A 117 -0.24 -8.84 11.01
C ALA A 117 0.88 -9.06 9.98
N ALA A 118 0.54 -9.27 8.70
CA ALA A 118 1.51 -9.41 7.63
C ALA A 118 2.35 -8.13 7.46
N PHE A 119 1.73 -6.95 7.44
CA PHE A 119 2.43 -5.67 7.36
C PHE A 119 3.40 -5.48 8.54
N LYS A 120 2.94 -5.74 9.77
CA LYS A 120 3.82 -5.69 10.94
C LYS A 120 4.99 -6.65 10.81
N SER A 121 4.73 -7.89 10.39
CA SER A 121 5.78 -8.90 10.17
C SER A 121 6.82 -8.44 9.15
N GLN A 122 6.40 -7.86 8.01
CA GLN A 122 7.31 -7.33 6.99
C GLN A 122 8.09 -6.10 7.49
N THR A 123 7.48 -5.28 8.33
CA THR A 123 8.15 -4.13 8.95
C THR A 123 9.18 -4.59 10.00
N ASP A 124 8.83 -5.54 10.86
CA ASP A 124 9.73 -6.10 11.86
C ASP A 124 10.91 -6.85 11.23
N ALA A 125 10.68 -7.52 10.10
CA ALA A 125 11.71 -8.15 9.29
C ALA A 125 12.58 -7.15 8.50
N GLY A 126 12.25 -5.85 8.53
CA GLY A 126 12.97 -4.80 7.80
C GLY A 126 12.78 -4.84 6.28
N GLN A 127 11.74 -5.55 5.79
CA GLN A 127 11.37 -5.58 4.37
C GLN A 127 10.54 -4.35 3.96
N ILE A 128 9.84 -3.76 4.92
CA ILE A 128 9.20 -2.44 4.80
C ILE A 128 9.88 -1.53 5.82
N ARG A 129 10.55 -0.50 5.35
CA ARG A 129 11.31 0.44 6.20
C ARG A 129 10.76 1.84 6.05
N PHE A 130 10.71 2.52 7.19
CA PHE A 130 10.32 3.93 7.28
C PHE A 130 11.47 4.72 7.89
N GLU A 131 11.92 5.75 7.20
CA GLU A 131 13.00 6.62 7.65
C GLU A 131 12.54 8.07 7.64
N GLY A 132 12.45 8.68 8.82
CA GLY A 132 12.24 10.12 8.96
C GLY A 132 13.57 10.86 8.93
N LYS A 133 13.65 11.95 8.18
CA LYS A 133 14.88 12.78 8.09
C LYS A 133 15.10 13.68 9.30
N SER A 134 14.18 13.68 10.26
CA SER A 134 14.28 14.37 11.54
C SER A 134 13.77 13.49 12.69
N TRP A 135 14.13 13.86 13.92
CA TRP A 135 13.59 13.19 15.11
C TRP A 135 12.06 13.28 15.19
N LEU A 136 11.49 14.42 14.77
CA LEU A 136 10.05 14.65 14.76
C LEU A 136 9.36 13.76 13.72
N ALA A 137 9.92 13.63 12.51
CA ALA A 137 9.41 12.73 11.48
C ALA A 137 9.44 11.26 11.97
N ASN A 138 10.53 10.84 12.62
CA ASN A 138 10.63 9.49 13.19
C ASN A 138 9.62 9.27 14.33
N ALA A 139 9.37 10.26 15.18
CA ALA A 139 8.36 10.17 16.23
C ALA A 139 6.94 10.04 15.64
N LYS A 140 6.61 10.81 14.60
CA LYS A 140 5.34 10.69 13.86
C LYS A 140 5.17 9.30 13.24
N ILE A 141 6.19 8.80 12.54
CA ILE A 141 6.19 7.46 11.95
C ILE A 141 5.86 6.42 13.03
N LYS A 142 6.59 6.45 14.14
CA LYS A 142 6.37 5.51 15.25
C LYS A 142 4.94 5.60 15.80
N ALA A 143 4.40 6.80 15.98
CA ALA A 143 3.04 7.01 16.46
C ALA A 143 2.00 6.47 15.46
N LEU A 144 2.16 6.72 14.16
CA LEU A 144 1.27 6.22 13.11
C LEU A 144 1.30 4.69 13.01
N LEU A 145 2.48 4.09 12.98
CA LEU A 145 2.64 2.63 12.91
C LEU A 145 2.13 1.90 14.16
N SER A 146 2.09 2.57 15.31
CA SER A 146 1.50 2.05 16.55
C SER A 146 -0.01 2.23 16.63
N SER A 147 -0.60 3.04 15.76
CA SER A 147 -2.04 3.33 15.75
C SER A 147 -2.82 2.29 14.94
N THR A 148 -3.56 1.43 15.63
CA THR A 148 -4.45 0.45 14.98
C THR A 148 -5.47 1.14 14.06
N SER A 149 -6.03 2.28 14.50
CA SER A 149 -7.00 3.05 13.69
C SER A 149 -6.37 3.58 12.40
N PHE A 150 -5.13 4.04 12.44
CA PHE A 150 -4.40 4.47 11.23
C PHE A 150 -4.14 3.30 10.29
N LEU A 151 -3.68 2.17 10.82
CA LEU A 151 -3.46 0.97 10.02
C LEU A 151 -4.76 0.47 9.37
N GLN A 152 -5.87 0.41 10.11
CA GLN A 152 -7.18 0.05 9.56
C GLN A 152 -7.64 1.03 8.48
N PHE A 153 -7.42 2.33 8.66
CA PHE A 153 -7.71 3.33 7.63
C PHE A 153 -6.91 3.08 6.34
N CYS A 154 -5.60 2.89 6.44
CA CYS A 154 -4.75 2.58 5.29
C CYS A 154 -5.21 1.30 4.58
N TYR A 155 -5.61 0.27 5.34
CA TYR A 155 -6.13 -0.98 4.75
C TYR A 155 -7.43 -0.78 4.01
N GLY A 156 -8.36 -0.01 4.56
CA GLY A 156 -9.61 0.32 3.88
C GLY A 156 -9.39 1.03 2.54
N LEU A 157 -8.29 1.79 2.40
CA LEU A 157 -7.93 2.48 1.16
C LEU A 157 -7.52 1.54 0.02
N PHE A 158 -6.77 0.50 0.36
CA PHE A 158 -6.12 -0.34 -0.65
C PHE A 158 -6.92 -1.60 -0.99
N PHE A 159 -7.90 -1.96 -0.15
CA PHE A 159 -8.50 -3.29 -0.18
C PHE A 159 -10.02 -3.34 0.01
N SER A 160 -10.70 -2.19 -0.05
CA SER A 160 -12.18 -2.11 -0.05
C SER A 160 -12.77 -2.19 -1.45
#